data_9e80b0cef6d5080fa7d548cbcaf2cdf8
#
_entry.id   9e80b0cef6d5080fa7d548cbcaf2cdf8
#
_cell.length_a   1.000
_cell.length_b   1.000
_cell.length_c   1.000
_cell.angle_alpha   90.00
_cell.angle_beta   90.00
_cell.angle_gamma   90.00
#
_symmetry.space_group_name_H-M   'P 1'
#
loop_
_entity.id
_entity.type
_entity.pdbx_description
1 polymer ?
#
loop_
_entity_poly.entity_id
_entity_poly.type
_entity_poly.pdbx_seq_one_letter_code
_entity_poly.pdbx_strand_id
1 'polypeptide(L)'
;MPIRGMGATFYATFWYILKLEKMNKQIKHRKPLRLSNFEYKSGSFVYFITICTSNKQPYFSDERIAKVIENEMESRRDKKEIRLFCYCIMPDHLHILLSLNDSYPKRLQEWVSALKRYTSKATYELFSIKPLWQKNYYDHVVRKEESLIKIAEYIVNNPVRKGMVEEWEEYPYSKIVDPLL
;
A
#
# COMPACT_ATOMS: atom_id res chain seq x y z
N MET A 1 25.82 17.80 9.91
CA MET A 1 25.96 17.41 11.33
C MET A 1 25.21 16.09 11.52
N PRO A 2 25.81 15.03 12.06
CA PRO A 2 25.10 13.78 12.31
C PRO A 2 24.23 13.94 13.54
N ILE A 3 22.94 13.59 13.42
CA ILE A 3 21.98 13.56 14.52
C ILE A 3 22.38 12.41 15.46
N ARG A 4 22.96 12.74 16.61
CA ARG A 4 23.27 11.80 17.69
C ARG A 4 21.97 11.38 18.36
N GLY A 5 21.65 10.07 18.35
CA GLY A 5 20.58 9.49 19.17
C GLY A 5 19.71 8.42 18.54
N MET A 6 19.88 8.05 17.28
CA MET A 6 19.11 6.97 16.67
C MET A 6 19.84 5.63 16.79
N GLY A 7 19.24 4.68 17.54
CA GLY A 7 19.82 3.36 17.78
C GLY A 7 20.00 2.52 16.51
N ALA A 8 20.89 1.50 16.58
CA ALA A 8 21.24 0.62 15.45
C ALA A 8 20.03 0.01 14.71
N THR A 9 18.91 -0.21 15.39
CA THR A 9 17.65 -0.74 14.83
C THR A 9 16.97 0.27 13.89
N PHE A 10 17.11 1.56 14.15
CA PHE A 10 16.56 2.62 13.29
C PHE A 10 17.30 2.66 11.95
N TYR A 11 18.65 2.53 11.98
CA TYR A 11 19.46 2.50 10.75
C TYR A 11 19.16 1.26 9.89
N ALA A 12 18.95 0.09 10.50
CA ALA A 12 18.64 -1.14 9.79
C ALA A 12 17.27 -1.03 9.09
N THR A 13 16.27 -0.48 9.77
CA THR A 13 14.92 -0.27 9.19
C THR A 13 14.94 0.83 8.11
N PHE A 14 15.67 1.92 8.35
CA PHE A 14 15.86 3.00 7.37
C PHE A 14 16.56 2.50 6.09
N TRP A 15 17.63 1.69 6.23
CA TRP A 15 18.32 1.04 5.11
C TRP A 15 17.44 0.03 4.37
N TYR A 16 16.61 -0.72 5.10
CA TYR A 16 15.64 -1.65 4.51
C TYR A 16 14.58 -0.90 3.70
N ILE A 17 14.08 0.20 4.23
CA ILE A 17 13.10 1.07 3.55
C ILE A 17 13.72 1.77 2.33
N LEU A 18 14.95 2.29 2.43
CA LEU A 18 15.70 2.82 1.28
C LEU A 18 15.97 1.73 0.22
N LYS A 19 16.20 0.49 0.66
CA LYS A 19 16.33 -0.67 -0.22
C LYS A 19 15.02 -0.98 -0.94
N LEU A 20 13.87 -0.85 -0.26
CA LEU A 20 12.55 -0.97 -0.87
C LEU A 20 12.29 0.15 -1.90
N GLU A 21 12.70 1.38 -1.61
CA GLU A 21 12.60 2.50 -2.57
C GLU A 21 13.53 2.33 -3.77
N LYS A 22 14.78 1.89 -3.56
CA LYS A 22 15.72 1.56 -4.65
C LYS A 22 15.21 0.38 -5.49
N MET A 23 14.63 -0.64 -4.86
CA MET A 23 13.98 -1.75 -5.56
C MET A 23 12.78 -1.27 -6.37
N ASN A 24 11.98 -0.35 -5.87
CA ASN A 24 10.86 0.25 -6.60
C ASN A 24 11.34 1.07 -7.84
N LYS A 25 12.52 1.71 -7.76
CA LYS A 25 13.14 2.39 -8.92
C LYS A 25 13.72 1.42 -9.96
N GLN A 26 14.08 0.19 -9.56
CA GLN A 26 14.66 -0.83 -10.46
C GLN A 26 13.64 -1.77 -11.12
N ILE A 27 12.33 -1.66 -10.79
CA ILE A 27 11.27 -2.54 -11.31
C ILE A 27 10.93 -2.24 -12.79
N LYS A 28 11.91 -1.96 -13.65
CA LYS A 28 11.62 -1.92 -15.10
C LYS A 28 11.45 -3.31 -15.73
N HIS A 29 11.99 -4.40 -15.18
CA HIS A 29 11.91 -5.76 -15.76
C HIS A 29 12.14 -6.91 -14.77
N ARG A 30 11.70 -6.88 -13.52
CA ARG A 30 11.81 -8.06 -12.65
C ARG A 30 10.53 -8.91 -12.71
N LYS A 31 10.71 -10.23 -12.93
CA LYS A 31 9.69 -11.25 -12.62
C LYS A 31 9.24 -11.04 -11.16
N PRO A 32 7.92 -11.15 -10.87
CA PRO A 32 7.45 -11.03 -9.51
C PRO A 32 8.20 -12.04 -8.63
N LEU A 33 8.89 -11.56 -7.60
CA LEU A 33 9.49 -12.38 -6.54
C LEU A 33 8.35 -12.91 -5.65
N ARG A 34 7.49 -13.73 -6.24
CA ARG A 34 6.52 -14.54 -5.49
C ARG A 34 7.25 -15.76 -4.98
N LEU A 35 7.20 -15.99 -3.69
CA LEU A 35 7.63 -17.25 -3.11
C LEU A 35 6.73 -18.33 -3.70
N SER A 36 7.28 -19.19 -4.57
CA SER A 36 6.54 -20.16 -5.39
C SER A 36 5.74 -21.20 -4.59
N ASN A 37 6.00 -21.32 -3.28
CA ASN A 37 5.36 -22.28 -2.37
C ASN A 37 4.68 -21.63 -1.17
N PHE A 38 4.42 -20.31 -1.21
CA PHE A 38 3.82 -19.60 -0.08
C PHE A 38 2.29 -19.61 -0.21
N GLU A 39 1.60 -20.17 0.78
CA GLU A 39 0.14 -20.15 0.85
C GLU A 39 -0.34 -18.75 1.33
N TYR A 40 -0.68 -17.88 0.39
CA TYR A 40 -1.24 -16.55 0.63
C TYR A 40 -2.72 -16.58 1.12
N LYS A 41 -3.12 -17.63 1.83
CA LYS A 41 -4.51 -17.85 2.24
C LYS A 41 -4.80 -17.62 3.73
N SER A 42 -3.78 -17.40 4.56
CA SER A 42 -3.99 -17.34 6.00
C SER A 42 -4.18 -15.91 6.47
N GLY A 43 -5.22 -15.63 7.25
CA GLY A 43 -5.44 -14.39 7.99
C GLY A 43 -4.33 -14.06 9.01
N SER A 44 -3.40 -15.01 9.21
CA SER A 44 -2.21 -14.84 10.06
C SER A 44 -1.13 -13.96 9.46
N PHE A 45 -1.23 -13.61 8.15
CA PHE A 45 -0.20 -12.80 7.47
C PHE A 45 -0.65 -11.37 7.26
N VAL A 46 0.23 -10.45 7.59
CA VAL A 46 0.08 -9.03 7.26
C VAL A 46 0.89 -8.74 6.00
N TYR A 47 0.28 -8.01 5.08
CA TYR A 47 0.86 -7.67 3.79
C TYR A 47 1.02 -6.17 3.67
N PHE A 48 2.23 -5.74 3.31
CA PHE A 48 2.48 -4.40 2.81
C PHE A 48 2.44 -4.43 1.28
N ILE A 49 1.54 -3.66 0.69
CA ILE A 49 1.27 -3.64 -0.75
C ILE A 49 1.52 -2.23 -1.30
N THR A 50 2.14 -2.16 -2.47
CA THR A 50 2.25 -0.92 -3.25
C THR A 50 1.73 -1.14 -4.65
N ILE A 51 0.76 -0.32 -5.07
CA ILE A 51 0.17 -0.36 -6.41
C ILE A 51 0.38 1.01 -7.07
N CYS A 52 1.11 1.04 -8.19
CA CYS A 52 1.33 2.28 -8.92
C CYS A 52 0.27 2.49 -10.00
N THR A 53 -0.04 3.75 -10.28
CA THR A 53 -0.82 4.14 -11.45
C THR A 53 -0.07 3.83 -12.75
N SER A 54 -0.81 3.74 -13.85
CA SER A 54 -0.22 3.56 -15.17
C SER A 54 0.74 4.70 -15.50
N ASN A 55 1.97 4.34 -15.90
CA ASN A 55 3.05 5.27 -16.20
C ASN A 55 3.31 6.31 -15.09
N LYS A 56 2.95 5.99 -13.85
CA LYS A 56 3.05 6.89 -12.69
C LYS A 56 2.34 8.24 -12.91
N GLN A 57 1.25 8.24 -13.64
CA GLN A 57 0.42 9.43 -13.80
C GLN A 57 -0.20 9.82 -12.46
N PRO A 58 -0.21 11.11 -12.09
CA PRO A 58 -0.67 11.56 -10.77
C PRO A 58 -2.20 11.64 -10.70
N TYR A 59 -2.89 10.56 -11.10
CA TYR A 59 -4.35 10.51 -11.16
C TYR A 59 -5.01 10.81 -9.81
N PHE A 60 -4.39 10.42 -8.71
CA PHE A 60 -4.94 10.61 -7.37
C PHE A 60 -4.71 12.02 -6.80
N SER A 61 -4.11 12.93 -7.57
CA SER A 61 -4.17 14.37 -7.27
C SER A 61 -5.57 14.94 -7.45
N ASP A 62 -6.44 14.27 -8.23
CA ASP A 62 -7.87 14.56 -8.24
C ASP A 62 -8.53 13.81 -7.08
N GLU A 63 -9.04 14.57 -6.11
CA GLU A 63 -9.70 14.05 -4.91
C GLU A 63 -10.85 13.09 -5.21
N ARG A 64 -11.59 13.33 -6.30
CA ARG A 64 -12.72 12.48 -6.72
C ARG A 64 -12.24 11.09 -7.11
N ILE A 65 -11.05 10.99 -7.74
CA ILE A 65 -10.44 9.71 -8.13
C ILE A 65 -9.86 9.01 -6.89
N ALA A 66 -9.15 9.75 -6.02
CA ALA A 66 -8.66 9.22 -4.76
C ALA A 66 -9.80 8.65 -3.91
N LYS A 67 -10.94 9.33 -3.88
CA LYS A 67 -12.14 8.90 -3.13
C LYS A 67 -12.74 7.59 -3.67
N VAL A 68 -12.68 7.32 -4.97
CA VAL A 68 -13.09 6.02 -5.55
C VAL A 68 -12.25 4.89 -4.95
N ILE A 69 -10.93 5.10 -4.81
CA ILE A 69 -10.02 4.09 -4.26
C ILE A 69 -10.29 3.87 -2.77
N GLU A 70 -10.43 4.96 -2.02
CA GLU A 70 -10.72 4.95 -0.59
C GLU A 70 -12.02 4.20 -0.31
N ASN A 71 -13.11 4.59 -0.95
CA ASN A 71 -14.44 4.00 -0.76
C ASN A 71 -14.44 2.49 -1.07
N GLU A 72 -13.72 2.05 -2.09
CA GLU A 72 -13.64 0.62 -2.41
C GLU A 72 -12.86 -0.17 -1.34
N MET A 73 -11.78 0.39 -0.79
CA MET A 73 -11.05 -0.26 0.30
C MET A 73 -11.90 -0.36 1.58
N GLU A 74 -12.60 0.71 1.94
CA GLU A 74 -13.53 0.73 3.07
C GLU A 74 -14.68 -0.26 2.89
N SER A 75 -15.30 -0.29 1.70
CA SER A 75 -16.35 -1.27 1.37
C SER A 75 -15.87 -2.71 1.53
N ARG A 76 -14.64 -3.04 1.13
CA ARG A 76 -14.08 -4.38 1.29
C ARG A 76 -13.78 -4.72 2.74
N ARG A 77 -13.35 -3.73 3.54
CA ARG A 77 -13.19 -3.87 4.98
C ARG A 77 -14.54 -4.15 5.65
N ASP A 78 -15.59 -3.41 5.32
CA ASP A 78 -16.93 -3.56 5.88
C ASP A 78 -17.55 -4.91 5.51
N LYS A 79 -17.26 -5.43 4.31
CA LYS A 79 -17.62 -6.79 3.88
C LYS A 79 -16.79 -7.88 4.56
N LYS A 80 -15.87 -7.52 5.46
CA LYS A 80 -14.97 -8.45 6.15
C LYS A 80 -14.10 -9.29 5.20
N GLU A 81 -13.73 -8.76 4.04
CA GLU A 81 -12.75 -9.39 3.17
C GLU A 81 -11.33 -9.25 3.73
N ILE A 82 -11.06 -8.10 4.35
CA ILE A 82 -9.77 -7.72 4.91
C ILE A 82 -9.92 -7.06 6.29
N ARG A 83 -8.83 -7.08 7.05
CA ARG A 83 -8.52 -6.12 8.11
C ARG A 83 -7.57 -5.09 7.50
N LEU A 84 -7.96 -3.82 7.53
CA LEU A 84 -7.23 -2.71 6.92
C LEU A 84 -6.54 -1.89 8.00
N PHE A 85 -5.24 -2.08 8.19
CA PHE A 85 -4.51 -1.39 9.27
C PHE A 85 -4.26 0.07 8.95
N CYS A 86 -3.67 0.35 7.80
CA CYS A 86 -3.44 1.72 7.34
C CYS A 86 -3.28 1.75 5.81
N TYR A 87 -3.41 2.94 5.26
CA TYR A 87 -3.10 3.22 3.85
C TYR A 87 -2.62 4.65 3.64
N CYS A 88 -2.00 4.88 2.49
CA CYS A 88 -1.70 6.19 1.97
C CYS A 88 -1.88 6.18 0.44
N ILE A 89 -2.83 7.01 -0.06
CA ILE A 89 -3.07 7.20 -1.49
C ILE A 89 -2.25 8.42 -1.92
N MET A 90 -1.06 8.18 -2.47
CA MET A 90 -0.20 9.21 -3.04
C MET A 90 -0.64 9.54 -4.47
N PRO A 91 -0.27 10.69 -5.05
CA PRO A 91 -0.72 11.09 -6.37
C PRO A 91 -0.58 10.02 -7.46
N ASP A 92 0.46 9.20 -7.44
CA ASP A 92 0.82 8.22 -8.47
C ASP A 92 0.87 6.77 -7.97
N HIS A 93 0.54 6.52 -6.71
CA HIS A 93 0.55 5.17 -6.14
C HIS A 93 -0.24 5.07 -4.85
N LEU A 94 -0.55 3.84 -4.48
CA LEU A 94 -1.26 3.46 -3.27
C LEU A 94 -0.39 2.54 -2.42
N HIS A 95 -0.21 2.87 -1.16
CA HIS A 95 0.34 1.99 -0.12
C HIS A 95 -0.78 1.46 0.77
N ILE A 96 -0.76 0.16 1.08
CA ILE A 96 -1.74 -0.48 1.96
C ILE A 96 -1.02 -1.44 2.90
N LEU A 97 -1.42 -1.45 4.16
CA LEU A 97 -1.09 -2.48 5.14
C LEU A 97 -2.38 -3.20 5.53
N LEU A 98 -2.46 -4.49 5.22
CA LEU A 98 -3.68 -5.28 5.45
C LEU A 98 -3.38 -6.75 5.81
N SER A 99 -4.37 -7.44 6.36
CA SER A 99 -4.45 -8.90 6.34
C SER A 99 -5.77 -9.34 5.69
N LEU A 100 -5.77 -10.54 5.09
CA LEU A 100 -7.03 -11.16 4.68
C LEU A 100 -7.74 -11.72 5.91
N ASN A 101 -9.06 -11.64 5.96
CA ASN A 101 -9.81 -12.34 7.00
C ASN A 101 -9.82 -13.85 6.76
N ASP A 102 -9.81 -14.64 7.84
CA ASP A 102 -9.78 -16.11 7.76
C ASP A 102 -10.96 -16.68 6.97
N SER A 103 -12.13 -16.02 7.06
CA SER A 103 -13.33 -16.38 6.31
C SER A 103 -13.29 -16.00 4.83
N TYR A 104 -12.31 -15.20 4.40
CA TYR A 104 -12.23 -14.77 3.00
C TYR A 104 -11.65 -15.88 2.11
N PRO A 105 -12.40 -16.42 1.14
CA PRO A 105 -12.04 -17.67 0.45
C PRO A 105 -10.94 -17.50 -0.60
N LYS A 106 -10.54 -16.26 -0.93
CA LYS A 106 -9.63 -15.98 -2.04
C LYS A 106 -8.24 -15.62 -1.54
N ARG A 107 -7.26 -15.70 -2.45
CA ARG A 107 -5.88 -15.31 -2.20
C ARG A 107 -5.67 -13.81 -2.35
N LEU A 108 -4.57 -13.30 -1.79
CA LEU A 108 -4.19 -11.87 -1.90
C LEU A 108 -4.19 -11.36 -3.35
N GLN A 109 -3.67 -12.15 -4.29
CA GLN A 109 -3.60 -11.76 -5.71
C GLN A 109 -4.98 -11.55 -6.32
N GLU A 110 -5.96 -12.38 -5.92
CA GLU A 110 -7.33 -12.27 -6.41
C GLU A 110 -8.01 -11.04 -5.80
N TRP A 111 -7.73 -10.76 -4.52
CA TRP A 111 -8.20 -9.56 -3.84
C TRP A 111 -7.65 -8.29 -4.51
N VAL A 112 -6.32 -8.20 -4.72
CA VAL A 112 -5.69 -7.05 -5.41
C VAL A 112 -6.22 -6.91 -6.84
N SER A 113 -6.40 -8.02 -7.56
CA SER A 113 -6.95 -8.00 -8.92
C SER A 113 -8.39 -7.49 -8.95
N ALA A 114 -9.19 -7.87 -7.94
CA ALA A 114 -10.57 -7.40 -7.81
C ALA A 114 -10.63 -5.90 -7.47
N LEU A 115 -9.79 -5.42 -6.53
CA LEU A 115 -9.63 -3.99 -6.22
C LEU A 115 -9.30 -3.19 -7.48
N LYS A 116 -8.24 -3.61 -8.20
CA LYS A 116 -7.80 -2.92 -9.44
C LYS A 116 -8.87 -2.92 -10.52
N ARG A 117 -9.57 -4.04 -10.72
CA ARG A 117 -10.62 -4.15 -11.72
C ARG A 117 -11.80 -3.23 -11.41
N TYR A 118 -12.28 -3.24 -10.17
CA TYR A 118 -13.40 -2.40 -9.76
C TYR A 118 -13.07 -0.91 -9.90
N THR A 119 -11.95 -0.49 -9.32
CA THR A 119 -11.52 0.92 -9.36
C THR A 119 -11.21 1.39 -10.79
N SER A 120 -10.62 0.53 -11.64
CA SER A 120 -10.41 0.85 -13.06
C SER A 120 -11.74 1.02 -13.82
N LYS A 121 -12.75 0.18 -13.52
CA LYS A 121 -14.09 0.32 -14.13
C LYS A 121 -14.73 1.63 -13.70
N ALA A 122 -14.78 1.90 -12.40
CA ALA A 122 -15.37 3.11 -11.86
C ALA A 122 -14.71 4.40 -12.37
N THR A 123 -13.38 4.44 -12.40
CA THR A 123 -12.64 5.61 -12.93
C THR A 123 -12.78 5.76 -14.44
N TYR A 124 -12.95 4.68 -15.19
CA TYR A 124 -13.27 4.77 -16.61
C TYR A 124 -14.67 5.35 -16.86
N GLU A 125 -15.67 4.86 -16.13
CA GLU A 125 -17.07 5.31 -16.26
C GLU A 125 -17.24 6.79 -15.85
N LEU A 126 -16.55 7.23 -14.80
CA LEU A 126 -16.70 8.57 -14.26
C LEU A 126 -15.77 9.62 -14.90
N PHE A 127 -14.55 9.21 -15.31
CA PHE A 127 -13.47 10.14 -15.69
C PHE A 127 -12.79 9.77 -17.01
N SER A 128 -13.23 8.70 -17.69
CA SER A 128 -12.63 8.18 -18.94
C SER A 128 -11.14 7.79 -18.81
N ILE A 129 -10.67 7.44 -17.60
CA ILE A 129 -9.27 7.05 -17.36
C ILE A 129 -9.07 5.57 -17.64
N LYS A 130 -8.17 5.26 -18.58
CA LYS A 130 -7.78 3.89 -18.94
C LYS A 130 -6.40 3.89 -19.62
N PRO A 131 -5.45 3.10 -19.10
CA PRO A 131 -5.49 2.29 -17.88
C PRO A 131 -5.23 3.11 -16.61
N LEU A 132 -5.90 2.77 -15.50
CA LEU A 132 -5.66 3.40 -14.19
C LEU A 132 -4.35 2.88 -13.56
N TRP A 133 -4.18 1.56 -13.50
CA TRP A 133 -3.10 0.90 -12.78
C TRP A 133 -2.03 0.31 -13.71
N GLN A 134 -0.79 0.24 -13.22
CA GLN A 134 0.23 -0.62 -13.82
C GLN A 134 -0.19 -2.09 -13.73
N LYS A 135 0.34 -2.94 -14.62
CA LYS A 135 0.02 -4.37 -14.68
C LYS A 135 0.35 -5.08 -13.36
N ASN A 136 1.53 -4.82 -12.82
CA ASN A 136 2.04 -5.46 -11.60
C ASN A 136 1.82 -4.58 -10.36
N TYR A 137 2.08 -5.16 -9.19
CA TYR A 137 2.16 -4.48 -7.90
C TYR A 137 3.30 -5.10 -7.09
N TYR A 138 3.75 -4.40 -6.06
CA TYR A 138 4.69 -4.92 -5.09
C TYR A 138 3.92 -5.40 -3.87
N ASP A 139 4.29 -6.58 -3.35
CA ASP A 139 3.80 -7.12 -2.09
C ASP A 139 4.97 -7.63 -1.24
N HIS A 140 4.87 -7.42 0.06
CA HIS A 140 5.78 -7.90 1.08
C HIS A 140 4.97 -8.49 2.22
N VAL A 141 5.29 -9.74 2.59
CA VAL A 141 4.75 -10.37 3.80
C VAL A 141 5.53 -9.87 4.99
N VAL A 142 4.86 -9.19 5.91
CA VAL A 142 5.47 -8.67 7.13
C VAL A 142 5.78 -9.84 8.06
N ARG A 143 7.06 -10.01 8.43
CA ARG A 143 7.52 -11.09 9.32
C ARG A 143 7.36 -10.69 10.78
N LYS A 144 7.37 -11.71 11.68
CA LYS A 144 7.23 -11.47 13.13
C LYS A 144 8.32 -10.55 13.71
N GLU A 145 9.51 -10.57 13.12
CA GLU A 145 10.65 -9.74 13.54
C GLU A 145 10.53 -8.28 13.08
N GLU A 146 9.61 -8.00 12.16
CA GLU A 146 9.38 -6.66 11.64
C GLU A 146 8.32 -5.94 12.47
N SER A 147 8.59 -4.70 12.85
CA SER A 147 7.64 -3.88 13.57
C SER A 147 6.53 -3.41 12.64
N LEU A 148 5.31 -3.90 12.84
CA LEU A 148 4.10 -3.41 12.14
C LEU A 148 3.93 -1.89 12.30
N ILE A 149 4.21 -1.38 13.51
CA ILE A 149 4.12 0.05 13.82
C ILE A 149 5.05 0.85 12.91
N LYS A 150 6.31 0.43 12.76
CA LYS A 150 7.28 1.14 11.90
C LYS A 150 6.89 1.11 10.41
N ILE A 151 6.27 0.03 9.95
CA ILE A 151 5.77 -0.06 8.57
C ILE A 151 4.56 0.85 8.40
N ALA A 152 3.64 0.90 9.37
CA ALA A 152 2.51 1.80 9.35
C ALA A 152 2.96 3.27 9.37
N GLU A 153 3.89 3.64 10.26
CA GLU A 153 4.52 4.97 10.29
C GLU A 153 5.14 5.34 8.94
N TYR A 154 5.87 4.40 8.33
CA TYR A 154 6.42 4.61 6.99
C TYR A 154 5.34 4.92 5.95
N ILE A 155 4.23 4.17 5.97
CA ILE A 155 3.11 4.34 5.04
C ILE A 155 2.45 5.69 5.24
N VAL A 156 2.04 6.01 6.47
CA VAL A 156 1.26 7.24 6.72
C VAL A 156 2.10 8.51 6.57
N ASN A 157 3.40 8.45 6.85
CA ASN A 157 4.33 9.57 6.68
C ASN A 157 4.85 9.76 5.24
N ASN A 158 4.33 9.02 4.25
CA ASN A 158 4.76 9.23 2.85
C ASN A 158 4.56 10.66 2.36
N PRO A 159 3.44 11.35 2.61
CA PRO A 159 3.24 12.73 2.17
C PRO A 159 4.19 13.71 2.86
N VAL A 160 4.50 13.53 4.15
CA VAL A 160 5.51 14.32 4.87
C VAL A 160 6.89 14.13 4.25
N ARG A 161 7.30 12.90 3.99
CA ARG A 161 8.58 12.57 3.34
C ARG A 161 8.72 13.11 1.92
N LYS A 162 7.60 13.41 1.26
CA LYS A 162 7.54 14.05 -0.05
C LYS A 162 7.41 15.57 0.03
N GLY A 163 7.36 16.14 1.22
CA GLY A 163 7.21 17.57 1.44
C GLY A 163 5.85 18.12 0.99
N MET A 164 4.81 17.28 1.02
CA MET A 164 3.45 17.68 0.64
C MET A 164 2.70 18.33 1.80
N VAL A 165 2.98 17.89 3.02
CA VAL A 165 2.41 18.37 4.29
C VAL A 165 3.50 18.33 5.37
N GLU A 166 3.30 19.03 6.49
CA GLU A 166 4.22 18.99 7.64
C GLU A 166 3.95 17.78 8.52
N GLU A 167 2.68 17.49 8.79
CA GLU A 167 2.22 16.34 9.58
C GLU A 167 1.34 15.43 8.72
N TRP A 168 1.43 14.11 8.91
CA TRP A 168 0.72 13.15 8.04
C TRP A 168 -0.81 13.24 8.19
N GLU A 169 -1.32 13.68 9.32
CA GLU A 169 -2.74 13.89 9.60
C GLU A 169 -3.36 14.99 8.72
N GLU A 170 -2.56 15.92 8.23
CA GLU A 170 -2.99 16.97 7.31
C GLU A 170 -3.29 16.42 5.90
N TYR A 171 -2.78 15.22 5.58
CA TYR A 171 -2.99 14.62 4.28
C TYR A 171 -4.26 13.75 4.30
N PRO A 172 -5.35 14.15 3.59
CA PRO A 172 -6.67 13.53 3.74
C PRO A 172 -6.73 12.05 3.35
N TYR A 173 -5.78 11.59 2.55
CA TYR A 173 -5.70 10.22 2.04
C TYR A 173 -4.60 9.38 2.68
N SER A 174 -4.14 9.78 3.86
CA SER A 174 -3.27 8.98 4.72
C SER A 174 -4.02 8.66 6.00
N LYS A 175 -4.25 7.37 6.30
CA LYS A 175 -5.08 6.97 7.45
C LYS A 175 -4.57 5.72 8.15
N ILE A 176 -4.67 5.71 9.48
CA ILE A 176 -4.69 4.52 10.34
C ILE A 176 -6.15 4.18 10.56
N VAL A 177 -6.55 2.92 10.27
CA VAL A 177 -7.96 2.50 10.25
C VAL A 177 -8.23 1.48 11.35
N ASP A 178 -7.63 0.29 11.27
CA ASP A 178 -7.81 -0.75 12.28
C ASP A 178 -6.61 -0.78 13.24
N PRO A 179 -6.79 -1.16 14.54
CA PRO A 179 -5.68 -1.28 15.47
C PRO A 179 -4.59 -2.22 14.96
N LEU A 180 -3.33 -1.84 15.18
CA LEU A 180 -2.16 -2.64 14.78
C LEU A 180 -1.86 -3.80 15.76
N LEU A 181 -2.38 -3.71 16.97
CA LEU A 181 -2.22 -4.69 18.08
C LEU A 181 -3.57 -5.01 18.68
#